data_647a2a8ba8c4f0830616e98e6a96fc9f
#
_entry.id   647a2a8ba8c4f0830616e98e6a96fc9f
#
_cell.length_a   1.000
_cell.length_b   1.000
_cell.length_c   1.000
_cell.angle_alpha   90.00
_cell.angle_beta   90.00
_cell.angle_gamma   90.00
#
_symmetry.space_group_name_H-M   'P 1'
#
loop_
_entity.id
_entity.type
_entity.pdbx_description
1 polymer ?
#
loop_
_entity_poly.entity_id
_entity_poly.type
_entity_poly.pdbx_seq_one_letter_code
_entity_poly.pdbx_strand_id
1 'polypeptide(L)'
;MNKSFEIKGYINNVLKEIGLEGADTFDKALLLNALGRLEAAEHSDEYKGFITGELDKLIKNNTINLGDNDLVNFMYGNACYAVGKNDIAVNIAKQTETQPRTETGYFTDNEGNKCLCTAFKALSFYMNYETKDGGKEHYNDIIAQYNALYADCFEDVSRKAYDGDAKAVRALALFAAGAVDTLEVMDQALYEIFARIREIYKAAAAVLNETINSADSEAVKLIYAYAVLKGCRMKLIQTEKYAAKAEEIFGKATDKHTADKSSLAVSAAYITAYSEYMRNRDYQDYGRSNGGVLWS
;
A
#
# COMPACT_ATOMS: atom_id res chain seq x y z
N MET A 1 -4.84 -10.18 28.64
CA MET A 1 -4.23 -11.00 27.58
C MET A 1 -3.59 -10.06 26.59
N ASN A 2 -2.40 -10.35 26.13
CA ASN A 2 -1.60 -9.40 25.35
C ASN A 2 -2.11 -9.37 23.90
N LYS A 3 -2.71 -8.27 23.43
CA LYS A 3 -3.31 -8.14 22.08
C LYS A 3 -2.33 -8.54 20.94
N SER A 4 -1.02 -8.41 21.14
CA SER A 4 -0.03 -8.83 20.15
C SER A 4 0.03 -10.36 19.97
N PHE A 5 -0.24 -11.13 21.02
CA PHE A 5 -0.28 -12.60 20.95
C PHE A 5 -1.51 -13.09 20.17
N GLU A 6 -2.64 -12.41 20.29
CA GLU A 6 -3.88 -12.73 19.57
C GLU A 6 -3.72 -12.53 18.07
N ILE A 7 -2.99 -11.48 17.65
CA ILE A 7 -2.77 -11.17 16.23
C ILE A 7 -1.82 -12.15 15.55
N LYS A 8 -0.75 -12.57 16.22
CA LYS A 8 0.12 -13.64 15.69
C LYS A 8 -0.65 -14.94 15.49
N GLY A 9 -1.50 -15.29 16.43
CA GLY A 9 -2.41 -16.43 16.30
C GLY A 9 -3.33 -16.30 15.08
N TYR A 10 -3.92 -15.12 14.88
CA TYR A 10 -4.74 -14.83 13.72
C TYR A 10 -3.96 -14.97 12.40
N ILE A 11 -2.79 -14.34 12.28
CA ILE A 11 -1.96 -14.42 11.07
C ILE A 11 -1.58 -15.86 10.77
N ASN A 12 -1.14 -16.61 11.76
CA ASN A 12 -0.79 -18.02 11.60
C ASN A 12 -1.98 -18.88 11.12
N ASN A 13 -3.20 -18.57 11.59
CA ASN A 13 -4.41 -19.24 11.11
C ASN A 13 -4.72 -18.86 9.66
N VAL A 14 -4.62 -17.57 9.32
CA VAL A 14 -4.76 -17.08 7.93
C VAL A 14 -3.82 -17.84 6.99
N LEU A 15 -2.53 -17.93 7.35
CA LEU A 15 -1.53 -18.60 6.51
C LEU A 15 -1.75 -20.11 6.38
N LYS A 16 -2.34 -20.77 7.39
CA LYS A 16 -2.65 -22.20 7.37
C LYS A 16 -3.94 -22.54 6.64
N GLU A 17 -4.97 -21.71 6.80
CA GLU A 17 -6.32 -22.00 6.32
C GLU A 17 -6.57 -21.42 4.92
N ILE A 18 -5.96 -20.30 4.58
CA ILE A 18 -6.09 -19.69 3.28
C ILE A 18 -4.97 -20.25 2.39
N GLY A 19 -5.24 -21.38 1.75
CA GLY A 19 -4.40 -21.83 0.64
C GLY A 19 -4.37 -20.72 -0.44
N LEU A 20 -3.16 -20.24 -0.79
CA LEU A 20 -3.00 -19.24 -1.85
C LEU A 20 -3.22 -19.83 -3.25
N GLU A 21 -3.44 -21.14 -3.35
CA GLU A 21 -3.71 -21.82 -4.60
C GLU A 21 -5.09 -21.42 -5.13
N GLY A 22 -5.14 -20.86 -6.34
CA GLY A 22 -6.38 -20.35 -6.94
C GLY A 22 -6.86 -18.98 -6.45
N ALA A 23 -6.18 -18.34 -5.49
CA ALA A 23 -6.54 -17.00 -5.05
C ALA A 23 -6.21 -15.93 -6.11
N ASP A 24 -6.93 -14.83 -6.08
CA ASP A 24 -6.69 -13.66 -6.95
C ASP A 24 -5.24 -13.15 -6.82
N THR A 25 -4.63 -12.77 -7.93
CA THR A 25 -3.23 -12.33 -7.98
C THR A 25 -2.98 -11.04 -7.20
N PHE A 26 -3.94 -10.12 -7.22
CA PHE A 26 -3.87 -8.88 -6.44
C PHE A 26 -3.91 -9.15 -4.94
N ASP A 27 -4.81 -10.02 -4.48
CA ASP A 27 -4.96 -10.35 -3.06
C ASP A 27 -3.72 -11.09 -2.53
N LYS A 28 -3.11 -11.97 -3.35
CA LYS A 28 -1.82 -12.61 -3.02
C LYS A 28 -0.71 -11.58 -2.88
N ALA A 29 -0.56 -10.69 -3.85
CA ALA A 29 0.45 -9.64 -3.81
C ALA A 29 0.25 -8.73 -2.59
N LEU A 30 -1.02 -8.38 -2.28
CA LEU A 30 -1.36 -7.59 -1.11
C LEU A 30 -0.94 -8.29 0.19
N LEU A 31 -1.21 -9.61 0.33
CA LEU A 31 -0.81 -10.38 1.50
C LEU A 31 0.72 -10.43 1.66
N LEU A 32 1.46 -10.76 0.60
CA LEU A 32 2.92 -10.85 0.69
C LEU A 32 3.55 -9.50 1.07
N ASN A 33 3.03 -8.39 0.52
CA ASN A 33 3.43 -7.05 0.91
C ASN A 33 3.04 -6.72 2.35
N ALA A 34 1.86 -7.14 2.80
CA ALA A 34 1.40 -6.94 4.17
C ALA A 34 2.33 -7.63 5.18
N LEU A 35 2.72 -8.87 4.90
CA LEU A 35 3.67 -9.61 5.74
C LEU A 35 5.06 -8.95 5.75
N GLY A 36 5.56 -8.49 4.60
CA GLY A 36 6.82 -7.76 4.54
C GLY A 36 6.80 -6.45 5.33
N ARG A 37 5.68 -5.71 5.30
CA ARG A 37 5.48 -4.51 6.13
C ARG A 37 5.44 -4.85 7.62
N LEU A 38 4.79 -5.96 7.96
CA LEU A 38 4.72 -6.43 9.35
C LEU A 38 6.10 -6.79 9.89
N GLU A 39 6.90 -7.54 9.13
CA GLU A 39 8.29 -7.86 9.50
C GLU A 39 9.12 -6.60 9.74
N ALA A 40 8.98 -5.61 8.85
CA ALA A 40 9.66 -4.32 9.02
C ALA A 40 9.17 -3.55 10.26
N ALA A 41 7.88 -3.68 10.63
CA ALA A 41 7.30 -3.03 11.79
C ALA A 41 7.70 -3.73 13.12
N GLU A 42 7.80 -5.05 13.11
CA GLU A 42 8.15 -5.86 14.28
C GLU A 42 9.66 -6.15 14.39
N HIS A 43 10.47 -5.74 13.40
CA HIS A 43 11.89 -6.09 13.30
C HIS A 43 12.12 -7.60 13.41
N SER A 44 11.31 -8.38 12.69
CA SER A 44 11.32 -9.85 12.72
C SER A 44 11.60 -10.44 11.34
N ASP A 45 11.89 -11.73 11.29
CA ASP A 45 12.01 -12.53 10.07
C ASP A 45 11.02 -13.73 10.10
N GLU A 46 9.95 -13.64 10.88
CA GLU A 46 9.01 -14.75 11.15
C GLU A 46 8.30 -15.22 9.88
N TYR A 47 7.94 -14.29 8.98
CA TYR A 47 7.19 -14.58 7.76
C TYR A 47 8.05 -14.64 6.51
N LYS A 48 9.34 -14.33 6.61
CA LYS A 48 10.27 -14.26 5.47
C LYS A 48 10.34 -15.56 4.68
N GLY A 49 10.35 -16.70 5.39
CA GLY A 49 10.34 -18.03 4.77
C GLY A 49 9.07 -18.31 3.97
N PHE A 50 7.91 -17.90 4.49
CA PHE A 50 6.63 -18.00 3.80
C PHE A 50 6.60 -17.13 2.54
N ILE A 51 6.95 -15.84 2.67
CA ILE A 51 7.00 -14.89 1.53
C ILE A 51 7.92 -15.45 0.44
N THR A 52 9.12 -15.89 0.83
CA THR A 52 10.12 -16.47 -0.10
C THR A 52 9.55 -17.67 -0.83
N GLY A 53 8.95 -18.62 -0.11
CA GLY A 53 8.38 -19.84 -0.71
C GLY A 53 7.23 -19.56 -1.68
N GLU A 54 6.38 -18.55 -1.39
CA GLU A 54 5.31 -18.16 -2.30
C GLU A 54 5.84 -17.43 -3.54
N LEU A 55 6.84 -16.56 -3.39
CA LEU A 55 7.50 -15.91 -4.53
C LEU A 55 8.20 -16.91 -5.43
N ASP A 56 8.89 -17.91 -4.87
CA ASP A 56 9.60 -18.94 -5.63
C ASP A 56 8.69 -19.75 -6.56
N LYS A 57 7.43 -19.95 -6.18
CA LYS A 57 6.42 -20.59 -7.04
C LYS A 57 6.05 -19.75 -8.27
N LEU A 58 6.22 -18.43 -8.18
CA LEU A 58 5.82 -17.46 -9.22
C LEU A 58 7.00 -17.08 -10.14
N ILE A 59 8.23 -17.20 -9.65
CA ILE A 59 9.42 -16.81 -10.39
C ILE A 59 9.64 -17.75 -11.58
N LYS A 60 9.65 -17.17 -12.79
CA LYS A 60 10.01 -17.85 -14.04
C LYS A 60 10.98 -16.96 -14.80
N ASN A 61 12.01 -17.55 -15.40
CA ASN A 61 13.03 -16.80 -16.16
C ASN A 61 13.59 -15.59 -15.39
N ASN A 62 13.80 -15.77 -14.09
CA ASN A 62 14.36 -14.75 -13.20
C ASN A 62 13.49 -13.50 -13.02
N THR A 63 12.19 -13.58 -13.25
CA THR A 63 11.21 -12.51 -13.07
C THR A 63 9.85 -13.07 -12.61
N ILE A 64 8.92 -12.19 -12.24
CA ILE A 64 7.51 -12.52 -12.06
C ILE A 64 6.73 -11.77 -13.13
N ASN A 65 6.04 -12.53 -13.98
CA ASN A 65 5.10 -12.02 -14.98
C ASN A 65 3.90 -12.96 -15.01
N LEU A 66 2.80 -12.56 -14.39
CA LEU A 66 1.57 -13.36 -14.26
C LEU A 66 0.58 -13.07 -15.39
N GLY A 67 0.82 -12.03 -16.15
CA GLY A 67 0.07 -11.62 -17.33
C GLY A 67 0.78 -10.46 -17.99
N ASP A 68 0.81 -10.45 -19.32
CA ASP A 68 1.47 -9.38 -20.06
C ASP A 68 0.85 -8.04 -19.70
N ASN A 69 1.72 -7.10 -19.28
CA ASN A 69 1.35 -5.75 -18.87
C ASN A 69 0.32 -5.66 -17.70
N ASP A 70 0.20 -6.72 -16.89
CA ASP A 70 -0.60 -6.64 -15.67
C ASP A 70 0.15 -5.82 -14.61
N LEU A 71 -0.45 -4.70 -14.20
CA LEU A 71 0.11 -3.80 -13.18
C LEU A 71 0.33 -4.49 -11.83
N VAL A 72 -0.32 -5.62 -11.56
CA VAL A 72 -0.13 -6.40 -10.32
C VAL A 72 1.27 -7.02 -10.26
N ASN A 73 1.93 -7.26 -11.41
CA ASN A 73 3.31 -7.74 -11.44
C ASN A 73 4.24 -6.86 -10.60
N PHE A 74 4.07 -5.55 -10.65
CA PHE A 74 4.88 -4.59 -9.90
C PHE A 74 4.70 -4.69 -8.39
N MET A 75 3.53 -5.09 -7.90
CA MET A 75 3.32 -5.29 -6.48
C MET A 75 4.23 -6.40 -5.91
N TYR A 76 4.49 -7.44 -6.68
CA TYR A 76 5.42 -8.51 -6.28
C TYR A 76 6.86 -8.03 -6.15
N GLY A 77 7.25 -6.98 -6.84
CA GLY A 77 8.57 -6.35 -6.72
C GLY A 77 8.85 -5.84 -5.30
N ASN A 78 7.86 -5.21 -4.65
CA ASN A 78 8.00 -4.80 -3.26
C ASN A 78 8.13 -5.99 -2.30
N ALA A 79 7.39 -7.08 -2.52
CA ALA A 79 7.52 -8.31 -1.75
C ALA A 79 8.91 -8.96 -1.95
N CYS A 80 9.46 -8.92 -3.17
CA CYS A 80 10.83 -9.36 -3.45
C CYS A 80 11.86 -8.55 -2.64
N TYR A 81 11.74 -7.24 -2.60
CA TYR A 81 12.61 -6.38 -1.78
C TYR A 81 12.51 -6.71 -0.29
N ALA A 82 11.33 -7.02 0.23
CA ALA A 82 11.12 -7.34 1.63
C ALA A 82 11.92 -8.59 2.08
N VAL A 83 12.16 -9.54 1.17
CA VAL A 83 12.90 -10.77 1.48
C VAL A 83 14.31 -10.83 0.89
N GLY A 84 14.79 -9.73 0.31
CA GLY A 84 16.15 -9.63 -0.24
C GLY A 84 16.34 -10.26 -1.63
N LYS A 85 15.26 -10.52 -2.38
CA LYS A 85 15.31 -10.98 -3.79
C LYS A 85 15.45 -9.79 -4.75
N ASN A 86 16.49 -8.97 -4.56
CA ASN A 86 16.67 -7.71 -5.28
C ASN A 86 16.79 -7.90 -6.79
N ASP A 87 17.51 -8.95 -7.24
CA ASP A 87 17.68 -9.24 -8.68
C ASP A 87 16.32 -9.50 -9.37
N ILE A 88 15.41 -10.18 -8.67
CA ILE A 88 14.05 -10.42 -9.17
C ILE A 88 13.28 -9.11 -9.24
N ALA A 89 13.36 -8.27 -8.20
CA ALA A 89 12.72 -6.95 -8.19
C ALA A 89 13.22 -6.06 -9.34
N VAL A 90 14.53 -6.02 -9.59
CA VAL A 90 15.13 -5.31 -10.72
C VAL A 90 14.59 -5.83 -12.06
N ASN A 91 14.45 -7.16 -12.22
CA ASN A 91 13.90 -7.72 -13.46
C ASN A 91 12.40 -7.45 -13.63
N ILE A 92 11.63 -7.36 -12.53
CA ILE A 92 10.23 -6.87 -12.57
C ILE A 92 10.21 -5.40 -13.00
N ALA A 93 11.12 -4.57 -12.50
CA ALA A 93 11.16 -3.14 -12.84
C ALA A 93 11.41 -2.89 -14.33
N LYS A 94 12.16 -3.76 -15.03
CA LYS A 94 12.35 -3.65 -16.50
C LYS A 94 11.04 -3.71 -17.28
N GLN A 95 9.97 -4.27 -16.72
CA GLN A 95 8.67 -4.28 -17.36
C GLN A 95 8.10 -2.86 -17.52
N THR A 96 8.56 -1.86 -16.73
CA THR A 96 8.15 -0.46 -16.89
C THR A 96 8.52 0.14 -18.25
N GLU A 97 9.57 -0.37 -18.90
CA GLU A 97 10.04 0.08 -20.22
C GLU A 97 9.02 -0.22 -21.33
N THR A 98 8.28 -1.31 -21.19
CA THR A 98 7.31 -1.79 -22.18
C THR A 98 5.85 -1.67 -21.71
N GLN A 99 5.63 -1.21 -20.48
CA GLN A 99 4.29 -1.06 -19.93
C GLN A 99 3.46 -0.05 -20.74
N PRO A 100 2.26 -0.42 -21.21
CA PRO A 100 1.37 0.51 -21.89
C PRO A 100 1.09 1.76 -21.06
N ARG A 101 0.91 2.87 -21.77
CA ARG A 101 0.60 4.18 -21.16
C ARG A 101 -0.60 4.81 -21.81
N THR A 102 -1.30 5.65 -21.06
CA THR A 102 -2.31 6.55 -21.63
C THR A 102 -1.66 7.62 -22.52
N GLU A 103 -2.47 8.36 -23.26
CA GLU A 103 -2.01 9.54 -24.00
C GLU A 103 -1.37 10.61 -23.10
N THR A 104 -1.79 10.68 -21.83
CA THR A 104 -1.27 11.59 -20.81
C THR A 104 -0.06 11.03 -20.04
N GLY A 105 0.35 9.78 -20.34
CA GLY A 105 1.65 9.22 -19.99
C GLY A 105 1.71 8.30 -18.75
N TYR A 106 0.63 8.06 -18.02
CA TYR A 106 0.66 7.10 -16.91
C TYR A 106 0.36 5.66 -17.34
N PHE A 107 0.85 4.70 -16.57
CA PHE A 107 0.70 3.28 -16.85
C PHE A 107 -0.77 2.82 -16.87
N THR A 108 -1.08 1.95 -17.84
CA THR A 108 -2.33 1.21 -17.93
C THR A 108 -2.06 -0.29 -18.08
N ASP A 109 -3.12 -1.09 -17.96
CA ASP A 109 -3.13 -2.47 -18.46
C ASP A 109 -3.29 -2.50 -19.99
N ASN A 110 -3.35 -3.70 -20.57
CA ASN A 110 -3.54 -3.89 -22.02
C ASN A 110 -4.87 -3.35 -22.55
N GLU A 111 -5.86 -3.18 -21.70
CA GLU A 111 -7.17 -2.67 -22.07
C GLU A 111 -7.22 -1.13 -22.05
N GLY A 112 -6.13 -0.48 -21.63
CA GLY A 112 -6.06 0.97 -21.51
C GLY A 112 -6.91 1.56 -20.38
N ASN A 113 -7.21 0.75 -19.37
CA ASN A 113 -8.04 1.18 -18.24
C ASN A 113 -7.38 2.30 -17.44
N LYS A 114 -8.09 3.42 -17.34
CA LYS A 114 -7.68 4.57 -16.52
C LYS A 114 -8.11 4.33 -15.07
N CYS A 115 -7.15 4.17 -14.15
CA CYS A 115 -7.45 3.90 -12.76
C CYS A 115 -6.47 4.59 -11.81
N LEU A 116 -6.98 5.33 -10.83
CA LEU A 116 -6.18 5.83 -9.70
C LEU A 116 -5.44 4.72 -8.96
N CYS A 117 -5.92 3.47 -9.04
CA CYS A 117 -5.30 2.30 -8.44
C CYS A 117 -3.89 1.99 -8.98
N THR A 118 -3.50 2.54 -10.15
CA THR A 118 -2.14 2.44 -10.72
C THR A 118 -1.08 2.93 -9.73
N ALA A 119 -1.38 3.94 -8.93
CA ALA A 119 -0.46 4.43 -7.90
C ALA A 119 -0.06 3.34 -6.90
N PHE A 120 -1.01 2.53 -6.44
CA PHE A 120 -0.75 1.44 -5.50
C PHE A 120 -0.14 0.22 -6.17
N LYS A 121 -0.63 -0.13 -7.36
CA LYS A 121 -0.19 -1.32 -8.09
C LYS A 121 1.24 -1.18 -8.63
N ALA A 122 1.60 0.00 -9.15
CA ALA A 122 2.84 0.18 -9.89
C ALA A 122 3.75 1.30 -9.36
N LEU A 123 3.24 2.52 -9.12
CA LEU A 123 4.11 3.66 -8.89
C LEU A 123 4.86 3.60 -7.56
N SER A 124 4.28 3.00 -6.52
CA SER A 124 4.97 2.80 -5.23
C SER A 124 6.17 1.87 -5.37
N PHE A 125 6.05 0.80 -6.17
CA PHE A 125 7.18 -0.08 -6.47
C PHE A 125 8.20 0.62 -7.37
N TYR A 126 7.75 1.32 -8.42
CA TYR A 126 8.65 2.02 -9.33
C TYR A 126 9.52 3.04 -8.58
N MET A 127 8.93 3.80 -7.65
CA MET A 127 9.69 4.71 -6.78
C MET A 127 10.68 3.96 -5.88
N ASN A 128 10.29 2.82 -5.30
CA ASN A 128 11.16 2.01 -4.45
C ASN A 128 12.36 1.47 -5.25
N TYR A 129 12.12 0.98 -6.47
CA TYR A 129 13.17 0.55 -7.38
C TYR A 129 14.13 1.68 -7.74
N GLU A 130 13.61 2.83 -8.17
CA GLU A 130 14.44 3.97 -8.54
C GLU A 130 15.30 4.49 -7.36
N THR A 131 14.77 4.41 -6.16
CA THR A 131 15.50 4.81 -4.95
C THR A 131 16.62 3.83 -4.59
N LYS A 132 16.38 2.52 -4.77
CA LYS A 132 17.31 1.47 -4.35
C LYS A 132 18.34 1.10 -5.42
N ASP A 133 17.88 0.87 -6.63
CA ASP A 133 18.67 0.23 -7.70
C ASP A 133 18.65 1.02 -9.02
N GLY A 134 17.63 1.82 -9.31
CA GLY A 134 17.42 2.54 -10.57
C GLY A 134 18.18 3.86 -10.69
N GLY A 135 18.90 4.29 -9.65
CA GLY A 135 19.74 5.50 -9.68
C GLY A 135 18.96 6.82 -9.69
N LYS A 136 17.64 6.78 -9.46
CA LYS A 136 16.73 7.95 -9.44
C LYS A 136 16.53 8.61 -10.81
N GLU A 137 16.86 7.90 -11.88
CA GLU A 137 16.80 8.46 -13.23
C GLU A 137 15.38 8.77 -13.68
N HIS A 138 14.39 8.00 -13.20
CA HIS A 138 13.00 8.10 -13.61
C HIS A 138 12.08 8.77 -12.56
N TYR A 139 12.62 9.47 -11.57
CA TYR A 139 11.80 10.21 -10.62
C TYR A 139 10.87 11.23 -11.30
N ASN A 140 11.35 11.90 -12.34
CA ASN A 140 10.54 12.84 -13.12
C ASN A 140 9.38 12.13 -13.86
N ASP A 141 9.59 10.92 -14.35
CA ASP A 141 8.52 10.12 -14.95
C ASP A 141 7.46 9.75 -13.92
N ILE A 142 7.87 9.31 -12.73
CA ILE A 142 6.93 8.94 -11.68
C ILE A 142 6.07 10.13 -11.24
N ILE A 143 6.67 11.32 -11.07
CA ILE A 143 5.90 12.52 -10.71
C ILE A 143 4.97 12.96 -11.85
N ALA A 144 5.41 12.82 -13.10
CA ALA A 144 4.56 13.11 -14.26
C ALA A 144 3.33 12.18 -14.28
N GLN A 145 3.50 10.90 -13.98
CA GLN A 145 2.40 9.94 -13.88
C GLN A 145 1.43 10.29 -12.74
N TYR A 146 1.92 10.69 -11.55
CA TYR A 146 1.04 11.17 -10.47
C TYR A 146 0.25 12.41 -10.86
N ASN A 147 0.88 13.37 -11.55
CA ASN A 147 0.21 14.58 -12.04
C ASN A 147 -0.87 14.25 -13.07
N ALA A 148 -0.57 13.35 -14.01
CA ALA A 148 -1.51 12.94 -15.04
C ALA A 148 -2.70 12.18 -14.45
N LEU A 149 -2.47 11.21 -13.55
CA LEU A 149 -3.52 10.50 -12.81
C LEU A 149 -4.44 11.47 -12.04
N TYR A 150 -3.83 12.45 -11.37
CA TYR A 150 -4.58 13.46 -10.63
C TYR A 150 -5.42 14.33 -11.55
N ALA A 151 -4.85 14.81 -12.64
CA ALA A 151 -5.55 15.67 -13.58
C ALA A 151 -6.69 14.95 -14.32
N ASP A 152 -6.45 13.71 -14.74
CA ASP A 152 -7.39 12.97 -15.58
C ASP A 152 -8.54 12.33 -14.80
N CYS A 153 -8.26 11.88 -13.56
CA CYS A 153 -9.19 10.98 -12.87
C CYS A 153 -9.71 11.52 -11.53
N PHE A 154 -8.94 12.36 -10.83
CA PHE A 154 -9.20 12.64 -9.42
C PHE A 154 -10.53 13.38 -9.17
N GLU A 155 -10.86 14.37 -9.98
CA GLU A 155 -12.08 15.16 -9.80
C GLU A 155 -13.34 14.31 -9.99
N ASP A 156 -13.41 13.54 -11.09
CA ASP A 156 -14.57 12.69 -11.40
C ASP A 156 -14.74 11.57 -10.36
N VAL A 157 -13.63 10.91 -9.97
CA VAL A 157 -13.64 9.86 -8.95
C VAL A 157 -14.04 10.43 -7.58
N SER A 158 -13.56 11.63 -7.21
CA SER A 158 -13.94 12.29 -5.96
C SER A 158 -15.42 12.63 -5.93
N ARG A 159 -15.96 13.19 -7.01
CA ARG A 159 -17.40 13.47 -7.14
C ARG A 159 -18.23 12.20 -6.96
N LYS A 160 -17.89 11.12 -7.66
CA LYS A 160 -18.56 9.82 -7.52
C LYS A 160 -18.48 9.26 -6.11
N ALA A 161 -17.34 9.45 -5.41
CA ALA A 161 -17.20 9.01 -4.03
C ALA A 161 -18.13 9.80 -3.09
N TYR A 162 -18.28 11.11 -3.29
CA TYR A 162 -19.27 11.92 -2.56
C TYR A 162 -20.71 11.50 -2.86
N ASP A 163 -20.99 11.02 -4.07
CA ASP A 163 -22.30 10.45 -4.46
C ASP A 163 -22.51 9.02 -3.91
N GLY A 164 -21.55 8.48 -3.16
CA GLY A 164 -21.66 7.17 -2.51
C GLY A 164 -21.22 5.98 -3.36
N ASP A 165 -20.52 6.19 -4.48
CA ASP A 165 -19.98 5.10 -5.32
C ASP A 165 -18.82 4.37 -4.61
N ALA A 166 -19.07 3.15 -4.18
CA ALA A 166 -18.10 2.31 -3.49
C ALA A 166 -16.84 2.02 -4.33
N LYS A 167 -16.96 1.92 -5.67
CA LYS A 167 -15.81 1.71 -6.55
C LYS A 167 -14.91 2.94 -6.59
N ALA A 168 -15.49 4.13 -6.58
CA ALA A 168 -14.76 5.38 -6.49
C ALA A 168 -14.03 5.51 -5.14
N VAL A 169 -14.68 5.16 -4.04
CA VAL A 169 -14.04 5.11 -2.71
C VAL A 169 -12.88 4.13 -2.68
N ARG A 170 -13.03 2.93 -3.27
CA ARG A 170 -11.94 1.95 -3.41
C ARG A 170 -10.76 2.51 -4.21
N ALA A 171 -11.03 3.15 -5.35
CA ALA A 171 -9.98 3.74 -6.20
C ALA A 171 -9.19 4.82 -5.45
N LEU A 172 -9.87 5.70 -4.71
CA LEU A 172 -9.24 6.71 -3.86
C LEU A 172 -8.43 6.10 -2.72
N ALA A 173 -8.91 5.03 -2.06
CA ALA A 173 -8.19 4.37 -0.99
C ALA A 173 -6.86 3.78 -1.48
N LEU A 174 -6.88 3.11 -2.64
CA LEU A 174 -5.67 2.59 -3.27
C LEU A 174 -4.74 3.72 -3.74
N PHE A 175 -5.30 4.82 -4.26
CA PHE A 175 -4.51 5.99 -4.66
C PHE A 175 -3.77 6.61 -3.47
N ALA A 176 -4.45 6.84 -2.37
CA ALA A 176 -3.86 7.39 -1.16
C ALA A 176 -2.79 6.45 -0.57
N ALA A 177 -3.07 5.13 -0.54
CA ALA A 177 -2.10 4.14 -0.07
C ALA A 177 -0.85 4.09 -0.97
N GLY A 178 -1.02 4.12 -2.30
CA GLY A 178 0.11 4.18 -3.24
C GLY A 178 0.93 5.46 -3.10
N ALA A 179 0.27 6.60 -2.93
CA ALA A 179 0.96 7.88 -2.77
C ALA A 179 1.76 7.95 -1.45
N VAL A 180 1.21 7.47 -0.34
CA VAL A 180 1.94 7.47 0.94
C VAL A 180 3.07 6.45 0.96
N ASP A 181 2.93 5.32 0.26
CA ASP A 181 4.00 4.32 0.09
C ASP A 181 5.15 4.90 -0.76
N THR A 182 4.81 5.62 -1.83
CA THR A 182 5.79 6.34 -2.66
C THR A 182 6.56 7.37 -1.86
N LEU A 183 5.88 8.17 -1.04
CA LEU A 183 6.50 9.18 -0.18
C LEU A 183 7.42 8.58 0.89
N GLU A 184 7.13 7.37 1.40
CA GLU A 184 7.98 6.71 2.39
C GLU A 184 9.33 6.26 1.82
N VAL A 185 9.34 5.77 0.58
CA VAL A 185 10.54 5.20 -0.05
C VAL A 185 11.35 6.21 -0.87
N MET A 186 10.76 7.35 -1.19
CA MET A 186 11.36 8.40 -1.98
C MET A 186 12.49 9.10 -1.23
N ASP A 187 13.54 9.52 -1.95
CA ASP A 187 14.58 10.39 -1.40
C ASP A 187 14.02 11.78 -1.10
N GLN A 188 13.96 12.13 0.19
CA GLN A 188 13.41 13.40 0.66
C GLN A 188 14.27 14.62 0.28
N ALA A 189 15.51 14.44 -0.19
CA ALA A 189 16.33 15.53 -0.70
C ALA A 189 15.72 16.18 -1.97
N LEU A 190 14.83 15.47 -2.66
CA LEU A 190 14.09 15.99 -3.81
C LEU A 190 12.77 16.65 -3.38
N TYR A 191 12.90 17.72 -2.62
CA TYR A 191 11.79 18.39 -1.93
C TYR A 191 10.60 18.76 -2.83
N GLU A 192 10.83 19.27 -4.04
CA GLU A 192 9.74 19.71 -4.93
C GLU A 192 8.85 18.53 -5.38
N ILE A 193 9.47 17.40 -5.75
CA ILE A 193 8.76 16.19 -6.12
C ILE A 193 8.00 15.64 -4.91
N PHE A 194 8.67 15.56 -3.76
CA PHE A 194 8.06 15.14 -2.50
C PHE A 194 6.85 16.02 -2.14
N ALA A 195 7.00 17.33 -2.21
CA ALA A 195 5.92 18.27 -1.90
C ALA A 195 4.71 18.07 -2.82
N ARG A 196 4.92 17.82 -4.12
CA ARG A 196 3.83 17.62 -5.06
C ARG A 196 3.05 16.33 -4.79
N ILE A 197 3.73 15.20 -4.59
CA ILE A 197 3.05 13.93 -4.27
C ILE A 197 2.35 14.04 -2.90
N ARG A 198 2.94 14.76 -1.93
CA ARG A 198 2.30 15.03 -0.64
C ARG A 198 0.98 15.78 -0.79
N GLU A 199 0.91 16.82 -1.64
CA GLU A 199 -0.33 17.56 -1.86
C GLU A 199 -1.41 16.68 -2.53
N ILE A 200 -1.01 15.83 -3.50
CA ILE A 200 -1.90 14.83 -4.10
C ILE A 200 -2.44 13.85 -3.03
N TYR A 201 -1.56 13.33 -2.18
CA TYR A 201 -1.95 12.45 -1.09
C TYR A 201 -2.92 13.14 -0.11
N LYS A 202 -2.65 14.39 0.29
CA LYS A 202 -3.53 15.16 1.18
C LYS A 202 -4.92 15.35 0.59
N ALA A 203 -5.02 15.64 -0.70
CA ALA A 203 -6.30 15.78 -1.38
C ALA A 203 -7.09 14.47 -1.34
N ALA A 204 -6.45 13.33 -1.64
CA ALA A 204 -7.08 12.02 -1.58
C ALA A 204 -7.52 11.66 -0.15
N ALA A 205 -6.66 11.89 0.85
CA ALA A 205 -6.98 11.63 2.26
C ALA A 205 -8.15 12.47 2.76
N ALA A 206 -8.29 13.72 2.30
CA ALA A 206 -9.39 14.60 2.66
C ALA A 206 -10.73 14.07 2.14
N VAL A 207 -10.82 13.70 0.85
CA VAL A 207 -12.04 13.12 0.26
C VAL A 207 -12.39 11.81 0.96
N LEU A 208 -11.41 10.92 1.17
CA LEU A 208 -11.63 9.64 1.83
C LEU A 208 -12.13 9.79 3.26
N ASN A 209 -11.61 10.75 4.01
CA ASN A 209 -12.07 10.98 5.39
C ASN A 209 -13.57 11.29 5.47
N GLU A 210 -14.13 11.88 4.43
CA GLU A 210 -15.56 12.18 4.36
C GLU A 210 -16.37 10.99 3.79
N THR A 211 -15.83 10.28 2.81
CA THR A 211 -16.57 9.30 2.00
C THR A 211 -16.37 7.84 2.38
N ILE A 212 -15.41 7.50 3.22
CA ILE A 212 -15.02 6.10 3.54
C ILE A 212 -16.18 5.24 4.08
N ASN A 213 -17.16 5.85 4.71
CA ASN A 213 -18.33 5.13 5.21
C ASN A 213 -19.18 4.50 4.08
N SER A 214 -19.09 5.02 2.85
CA SER A 214 -19.75 4.49 1.66
C SER A 214 -19.01 3.28 1.07
N ALA A 215 -17.82 2.91 1.58
CA ALA A 215 -17.15 1.69 1.14
C ALA A 215 -17.99 0.45 1.52
N ASP A 216 -18.21 -0.42 0.54
CA ASP A 216 -18.93 -1.69 0.67
C ASP A 216 -18.04 -2.84 1.21
N SER A 217 -16.72 -2.65 1.14
CA SER A 217 -15.72 -3.65 1.52
C SER A 217 -14.95 -3.25 2.78
N GLU A 218 -14.82 -4.18 3.71
CA GLU A 218 -13.99 -4.02 4.90
C GLU A 218 -12.51 -3.87 4.54
N ALA A 219 -12.04 -4.56 3.50
CA ALA A 219 -10.68 -4.43 2.99
C ALA A 219 -10.38 -2.98 2.56
N VAL A 220 -11.32 -2.30 1.89
CA VAL A 220 -11.15 -0.90 1.49
C VAL A 220 -11.06 0.02 2.70
N LYS A 221 -11.87 -0.21 3.73
CA LYS A 221 -11.82 0.56 4.99
C LYS A 221 -10.48 0.37 5.72
N LEU A 222 -9.92 -0.83 5.68
CA LEU A 222 -8.61 -1.14 6.27
C LEU A 222 -7.45 -0.53 5.47
N ILE A 223 -7.53 -0.51 4.14
CA ILE A 223 -6.54 0.21 3.30
C ILE A 223 -6.59 1.72 3.56
N TYR A 224 -7.78 2.30 3.75
CA TYR A 224 -7.89 3.68 4.22
C TYR A 224 -7.22 3.88 5.59
N ALA A 225 -7.51 3.02 6.57
CA ALA A 225 -6.90 3.12 7.89
C ALA A 225 -5.37 3.06 7.81
N TYR A 226 -4.83 2.13 7.01
CA TYR A 226 -3.41 2.05 6.72
C TYR A 226 -2.84 3.37 6.16
N ALA A 227 -3.44 3.86 5.08
CA ALA A 227 -2.94 5.06 4.41
C ALA A 227 -2.95 6.29 5.34
N VAL A 228 -4.00 6.45 6.14
CA VAL A 228 -4.15 7.56 7.07
C VAL A 228 -3.18 7.45 8.25
N LEU A 229 -3.08 6.28 8.90
CA LEU A 229 -2.16 6.09 10.02
C LEU A 229 -0.70 6.31 9.59
N LYS A 230 -0.33 5.83 8.41
CA LYS A 230 0.99 6.07 7.82
C LYS A 230 1.25 7.55 7.56
N GLY A 231 0.28 8.24 6.98
CA GLY A 231 0.37 9.70 6.75
C GLY A 231 0.47 10.52 8.05
N CYS A 232 -0.21 10.09 9.11
CA CYS A 232 -0.07 10.68 10.44
C CYS A 232 1.33 10.47 11.02
N ARG A 233 1.84 9.23 10.97
CA ARG A 233 3.20 8.90 11.44
C ARG A 233 4.26 9.69 10.68
N MET A 234 4.12 9.83 9.38
CA MET A 234 5.04 10.59 8.54
C MET A 234 4.82 12.11 8.61
N LYS A 235 3.88 12.59 9.42
CA LYS A 235 3.51 14.03 9.54
C LYS A 235 3.09 14.66 8.21
N LEU A 236 2.51 13.89 7.32
CA LEU A 236 2.01 14.38 6.03
C LEU A 236 0.64 15.04 6.16
N ILE A 237 -0.18 14.58 7.12
CA ILE A 237 -1.52 15.07 7.46
C ILE A 237 -1.64 15.29 8.97
N GLN A 238 -2.63 16.07 9.38
CA GLN A 238 -2.89 16.40 10.79
C GLN A 238 -3.44 15.19 11.55
N THR A 239 -2.70 14.67 12.52
CA THR A 239 -3.07 13.50 13.32
C THR A 239 -4.41 13.72 14.02
N GLU A 240 -4.63 14.90 14.63
CA GLU A 240 -5.84 15.25 15.38
C GLU A 240 -7.11 15.20 14.53
N LYS A 241 -6.98 15.46 13.22
CA LYS A 241 -8.10 15.45 12.28
C LYS A 241 -8.43 14.07 11.75
N TYR A 242 -7.42 13.22 11.56
CA TYR A 242 -7.57 12.01 10.74
C TYR A 242 -7.43 10.71 11.54
N ALA A 243 -6.58 10.66 12.58
CA ALA A 243 -6.21 9.40 13.23
C ALA A 243 -7.38 8.70 13.90
N ALA A 244 -8.23 9.43 14.62
CA ALA A 244 -9.32 8.86 15.41
C ALA A 244 -10.27 7.98 14.56
N LYS A 245 -10.61 8.41 13.34
CA LYS A 245 -11.47 7.64 12.44
C LYS A 245 -10.79 6.38 11.91
N ALA A 246 -9.50 6.48 11.59
CA ALA A 246 -8.72 5.34 11.12
C ALA A 246 -8.54 4.29 12.23
N GLU A 247 -8.26 4.72 13.45
CA GLU A 247 -8.16 3.86 14.65
C GLU A 247 -9.50 3.20 15.00
N GLU A 248 -10.62 3.93 14.88
CA GLU A 248 -11.96 3.37 15.09
C GLU A 248 -12.26 2.26 14.08
N ILE A 249 -11.98 2.48 12.80
CA ILE A 249 -12.17 1.49 11.74
C ILE A 249 -11.31 0.24 12.01
N PHE A 250 -10.04 0.44 12.32
CA PHE A 250 -9.13 -0.65 12.63
C PHE A 250 -9.56 -1.40 13.90
N GLY A 251 -9.98 -0.70 14.96
CA GLY A 251 -10.46 -1.30 16.20
C GLY A 251 -11.70 -2.18 15.98
N LYS A 252 -12.68 -1.69 15.21
CA LYS A 252 -13.89 -2.46 14.84
C LYS A 252 -13.55 -3.73 14.05
N ALA A 253 -12.58 -3.66 13.16
CA ALA A 253 -12.11 -4.82 12.43
C ALA A 253 -11.43 -5.82 13.36
N THR A 254 -10.61 -5.37 14.29
CA THR A 254 -9.94 -6.23 15.30
C THR A 254 -10.95 -6.99 16.15
N ASP A 255 -12.03 -6.34 16.58
CA ASP A 255 -13.06 -6.99 17.42
C ASP A 255 -13.84 -8.08 16.66
N LYS A 256 -13.98 -7.93 15.32
CA LYS A 256 -14.67 -8.93 14.48
C LYS A 256 -13.77 -10.11 14.11
N HIS A 257 -12.49 -9.89 13.85
CA HIS A 257 -11.58 -10.93 13.34
C HIS A 257 -11.19 -11.98 14.37
N THR A 258 -11.50 -11.77 15.65
CA THR A 258 -11.40 -12.85 16.65
C THR A 258 -12.44 -13.96 16.44
N ALA A 259 -13.44 -13.75 15.55
CA ALA A 259 -14.61 -14.63 15.41
C ALA A 259 -14.86 -15.21 14.02
N ASP A 260 -14.32 -14.68 12.90
CA ASP A 260 -14.78 -15.03 11.55
C ASP A 260 -13.65 -15.34 10.54
N LYS A 261 -13.96 -16.27 9.59
CA LYS A 261 -13.10 -16.58 8.42
C LYS A 261 -13.14 -15.41 7.43
N SER A 262 -12.18 -14.53 7.53
CA SER A 262 -12.05 -13.39 6.61
C SER A 262 -11.60 -13.84 5.22
N SER A 263 -12.04 -13.15 4.17
CA SER A 263 -11.47 -13.33 2.83
C SER A 263 -9.99 -12.94 2.81
N LEU A 264 -9.23 -13.47 1.84
CA LEU A 264 -7.80 -13.13 1.68
C LEU A 264 -7.58 -11.62 1.58
N ALA A 265 -8.43 -10.91 0.81
CA ALA A 265 -8.37 -9.46 0.67
C ALA A 265 -8.51 -8.74 2.02
N VAL A 266 -9.47 -9.14 2.86
CA VAL A 266 -9.69 -8.54 4.17
C VAL A 266 -8.53 -8.85 5.11
N SER A 267 -8.05 -10.10 5.11
CA SER A 267 -6.91 -10.51 5.95
C SER A 267 -5.63 -9.75 5.58
N ALA A 268 -5.33 -9.63 4.29
CA ALA A 268 -4.19 -8.89 3.80
C ALA A 268 -4.27 -7.39 4.15
N ALA A 269 -5.43 -6.78 3.96
CA ALA A 269 -5.66 -5.39 4.31
C ALA A 269 -5.59 -5.16 5.84
N TYR A 270 -6.07 -6.13 6.65
CA TYR A 270 -5.97 -6.07 8.11
C TYR A 270 -4.51 -6.12 8.58
N ILE A 271 -3.71 -7.06 8.07
CA ILE A 271 -2.28 -7.15 8.41
C ILE A 271 -1.54 -5.87 7.99
N THR A 272 -1.89 -5.32 6.80
CA THR A 272 -1.33 -4.04 6.32
C THR A 272 -1.65 -2.89 7.30
N ALA A 273 -2.90 -2.76 7.72
CA ALA A 273 -3.32 -1.72 8.67
C ALA A 273 -2.69 -1.92 10.06
N TYR A 274 -2.60 -3.18 10.51
CA TYR A 274 -1.97 -3.53 11.77
C TYR A 274 -0.48 -3.17 11.82
N SER A 275 0.27 -3.45 10.75
CA SER A 275 1.69 -3.10 10.69
C SER A 275 1.92 -1.60 10.91
N GLU A 276 1.04 -0.76 10.36
CA GLU A 276 1.16 0.69 10.51
C GLU A 276 0.60 1.18 11.86
N TYR A 277 -0.46 0.54 12.37
CA TYR A 277 -0.97 0.81 13.73
C TYR A 277 0.12 0.56 14.79
N MET A 278 0.89 -0.52 14.66
CA MET A 278 2.01 -0.82 15.54
C MET A 278 3.11 0.24 15.46
N ARG A 279 3.54 0.60 14.25
CA ARG A 279 4.57 1.63 14.02
C ARG A 279 4.14 3.00 14.56
N ASN A 280 2.88 3.36 14.39
CA ASN A 280 2.35 4.64 14.87
C ASN A 280 2.30 4.67 16.40
N ARG A 281 1.94 3.58 17.06
CA ARG A 281 1.92 3.45 18.51
C ARG A 281 3.34 3.55 19.10
N ASP A 282 4.29 2.83 18.54
CA ASP A 282 5.68 2.84 19.01
C ASP A 282 6.28 4.25 18.85
N TYR A 283 5.97 4.95 17.77
CA TYR A 283 6.37 6.32 17.56
C TYR A 283 5.77 7.28 18.62
N GLN A 284 4.49 7.12 18.98
CA GLN A 284 3.85 7.92 20.02
C GLN A 284 4.44 7.62 21.40
N ASP A 285 4.70 6.36 21.72
CA ASP A 285 5.28 5.95 22.98
C ASP A 285 6.73 6.43 23.13
N TYR A 286 7.51 6.39 22.05
CA TYR A 286 8.85 7.00 22.03
C TYR A 286 8.81 8.50 22.30
N GLY A 287 7.90 9.23 21.67
CA GLY A 287 7.70 10.66 21.90
C GLY A 287 7.33 10.99 23.34
N ARG A 288 6.49 10.17 23.97
CA ARG A 288 6.11 10.32 25.40
C ARG A 288 7.25 10.02 26.33
N SER A 289 8.01 8.93 26.11
CA SER A 289 9.14 8.53 26.97
C SER A 289 10.30 9.53 26.94
N ASN A 290 10.47 10.27 25.86
CA ASN A 290 11.52 11.27 25.69
C ASN A 290 11.05 12.72 25.97
N GLY A 291 9.99 12.92 26.74
CA GLY A 291 9.52 14.24 27.14
C GLY A 291 8.94 15.09 26.00
N GLY A 292 8.46 14.46 24.96
CA GLY A 292 7.79 15.15 23.84
C GLY A 292 8.74 15.91 22.91
N VAL A 293 10.05 15.75 23.02
CA VAL A 293 11.01 16.34 22.08
C VAL A 293 10.98 15.48 20.80
N LEU A 294 9.97 15.69 20.01
CA LEU A 294 9.95 15.25 18.63
C LEU A 294 10.76 16.26 17.82
N TRP A 295 11.72 15.79 17.08
CA TRP A 295 12.54 16.61 16.19
C TRP A 295 11.65 17.45 15.29
N SER A 296 11.75 18.77 15.46
CA SER A 296 11.10 19.78 14.62
C SER A 296 11.80 19.88 13.27
#